data_de599417ff5ae4bf0a0d7835b4c0c6b1
#
_entry.id   de599417ff5ae4bf0a0d7835b4c0c6b1
#
_cell.length_a   1.000
_cell.length_b   1.000
_cell.length_c   1.000
_cell.angle_alpha   90.00
_cell.angle_beta   90.00
_cell.angle_gamma   90.00
#
_symmetry.space_group_name_H-M   'P 1'
#
loop_
_entity.id
_entity.type
_entity.pdbx_description
1 polymer ?
#
loop_
_entity_poly.entity_id
_entity_poly.type
_entity_poly.pdbx_seq_one_letter_code
_entity_poly.pdbx_strand_id
1 'polypeptide(L)' 'MTNLNRDKRTGDYYSTDRKYFIEKGTIGWNVSELNEVRSKAYGYDVYEYSFSCETLREVRESI' A
#
# COMPACT_ATOMS: atom_id res chain seq x y z
N MET A 1 -7.51 2.46 -13.35
CA MET A 1 -6.31 1.77 -12.83
C MET A 1 -5.47 2.76 -12.04
N THR A 2 -5.12 2.42 -10.81
CA THR A 2 -4.36 3.31 -9.93
C THR A 2 -2.87 3.23 -10.20
N ASN A 3 -2.21 4.37 -10.27
CA ASN A 3 -0.75 4.42 -10.44
C ASN A 3 -0.06 4.18 -9.11
N LEU A 4 1.04 3.43 -9.15
CA LEU A 4 1.85 3.14 -7.98
C LEU A 4 3.24 3.75 -8.13
N ASN A 5 3.74 4.31 -7.04
CA ASN A 5 5.10 4.86 -6.97
C ASN A 5 5.98 3.92 -6.16
N ARG A 6 7.08 3.49 -6.76
CA ARG A 6 8.02 2.59 -6.08
C ARG A 6 8.97 3.39 -5.19
N ASP A 7 9.12 2.94 -3.95
CA ASP A 7 10.17 3.44 -3.07
C ASP A 7 11.46 2.70 -3.42
N LYS A 8 12.41 3.38 -4.00
CA LYS A 8 13.67 2.78 -4.46
C LYS A 8 14.50 2.21 -3.32
N ARG A 9 14.33 2.75 -2.11
CA ARG A 9 15.11 2.33 -0.96
C ARG A 9 14.65 0.99 -0.40
N THR A 10 13.34 0.76 -0.34
CA THR A 10 12.77 -0.44 0.25
C THR A 10 12.22 -1.42 -0.78
N GLY A 11 11.91 -0.95 -1.99
CA GLY A 11 11.26 -1.76 -3.02
C GLY A 11 9.76 -1.85 -2.86
N ASP A 12 9.19 -1.17 -1.87
CA ASP A 12 7.75 -1.14 -1.67
C ASP A 12 7.10 -0.11 -2.60
N TYR A 13 5.77 -0.14 -2.65
CA TYR A 13 5.01 0.77 -3.48
C TYR A 13 3.99 1.54 -2.65
N TYR A 14 3.69 2.76 -3.09
CA TYR A 14 2.63 3.58 -2.54
C TYR A 14 1.71 4.03 -3.68
N SER A 15 0.41 4.11 -3.40
CA SER A 15 -0.48 4.77 -4.35
C SER A 15 -0.14 6.26 -4.43
N THR A 16 -0.49 6.89 -5.55
CA THR A 16 -0.14 8.30 -5.79
C THR A 16 -0.67 9.23 -4.69
N ASP A 17 -1.86 8.94 -4.17
CA ASP A 17 -2.46 9.71 -3.09
C ASP A 17 -2.00 9.26 -1.69
N ARG A 18 -1.12 8.26 -1.63
CA ARG A 18 -0.54 7.67 -0.42
C ARG A 18 -1.55 7.03 0.53
N LYS A 19 -2.73 6.70 0.03
CA LYS A 19 -3.74 6.00 0.81
C LYS A 19 -3.48 4.51 0.94
N TYR A 20 -2.65 3.95 0.06
CA TYR A 20 -2.33 2.53 0.07
C TYR A 20 -0.83 2.33 0.07
N PHE A 21 -0.40 1.36 0.86
CA PHE A 21 0.98 0.89 0.94
C PHE A 21 1.01 -0.56 0.50
N ILE A 22 1.87 -0.89 -0.46
CA ILE A 22 1.94 -2.21 -1.06
C ILE A 22 3.35 -2.76 -0.87
N GLU A 23 3.47 -3.91 -0.22
CA GLU A 23 4.76 -4.56 -0.01
C GLU A 23 4.71 -5.99 -0.52
N LYS A 24 5.86 -6.52 -0.94
CA LYS A 24 5.95 -7.89 -1.40
C LYS A 24 5.87 -8.85 -0.23
N GLY A 25 4.93 -9.79 -0.32
CA GLY A 25 4.79 -10.87 0.64
C GLY A 25 5.40 -12.17 0.13
N THR A 26 5.14 -13.26 0.84
CA THR A 26 5.66 -14.58 0.49
C THR A 26 5.07 -15.09 -0.83
N ILE A 27 3.80 -14.86 -1.07
CA ILE A 27 3.08 -15.43 -2.22
C ILE A 27 2.66 -14.36 -3.25
N GLY A 28 2.78 -13.10 -2.90
CA GLY A 28 2.33 -12.03 -3.78
C GLY A 28 2.55 -10.69 -3.14
N TRP A 29 1.54 -9.84 -3.19
CA TRP A 29 1.65 -8.47 -2.70
C TRP A 29 0.60 -8.21 -1.62
N ASN A 30 1.03 -7.64 -0.51
CA ASN A 30 0.15 -7.27 0.59
C ASN A 30 -0.20 -5.79 0.46
N VAL A 31 -1.50 -5.49 0.52
CA VAL A 31 -2.01 -4.12 0.41
C VAL A 31 -2.51 -3.68 1.77
N SER A 32 -1.98 -2.57 2.24
CA SER A 32 -2.41 -1.93 3.48
C SER A 32 -3.05 -0.58 3.15
N GLU A 33 -4.04 -0.21 3.94
CA GLU A 33 -4.79 1.02 3.75
C GLU A 33 -4.46 2.01 4.87
N LEU A 34 -4.32 3.28 4.52
CA LEU A 34 -4.03 4.35 5.47
C LEU A 34 -5.20 4.51 6.44
N ASN A 35 -4.90 4.43 7.73
CA ASN A 35 -5.86 4.76 8.78
C ASN A 35 -5.68 6.23 9.16
N GLU A 36 -6.56 7.09 8.67
CA GLU A 36 -6.44 8.53 8.87
C GLU A 36 -6.60 8.94 10.33
N VAL A 37 -7.47 8.27 11.07
CA VAL A 37 -7.71 8.58 12.48
C VAL A 37 -6.45 8.29 13.31
N ARG A 38 -5.86 7.11 13.14
CA ARG A 38 -4.64 6.72 13.84
C ARG A 38 -3.44 7.53 13.40
N SER A 39 -3.37 7.85 12.11
CA SER A 39 -2.28 8.68 11.58
C SER A 39 -2.27 10.05 12.22
N LYS A 40 -3.43 10.66 12.40
CA LYS A 40 -3.55 11.93 13.10
C LYS A 40 -3.15 11.82 14.57
N ALA A 41 -3.61 10.75 15.23
CA ALA A 41 -3.33 10.56 16.65
C ALA A 41 -1.84 10.36 16.93
N TYR A 42 -1.14 9.64 16.04
CA TYR A 42 0.27 9.30 16.23
C TYR A 42 1.25 10.28 15.61
N GLY A 43 0.78 11.17 14.73
CA GLY A 43 1.62 12.16 14.07
C GLY A 43 2.46 11.61 12.91
N TYR A 44 2.16 10.40 12.43
CA TYR A 44 2.78 9.81 11.24
C TYR A 44 1.79 8.87 10.57
N ASP A 45 2.06 8.51 9.30
CA ASP A 45 1.17 7.66 8.52
C ASP A 45 1.13 6.23 9.09
N VAL A 46 -0.07 5.76 9.42
CA VAL A 46 -0.33 4.41 9.93
C VAL A 46 -1.12 3.64 8.88
N TYR A 47 -0.54 2.54 8.40
CA TYR A 47 -1.19 1.66 7.42
C TYR A 47 -1.59 0.36 8.09
N GLU A 48 -2.77 -0.15 7.75
CA GLU A 48 -3.28 -1.40 8.26
C GLU A 48 -3.57 -2.37 7.13
N TYR A 49 -3.20 -3.64 7.30
CA TYR A 49 -3.41 -4.66 6.27
C TYR A 49 -4.88 -4.73 5.87
N SER A 50 -5.10 -4.79 4.56
CA SER A 50 -6.44 -4.86 3.98
C SER A 50 -6.66 -6.16 3.20
N PHE A 51 -5.83 -6.39 2.17
CA PHE A 51 -5.96 -7.58 1.33
C PHE A 51 -4.65 -7.87 0.61
N SER A 52 -4.60 -9.04 -0.06
CA SER A 52 -3.44 -9.45 -0.84
C SER A 52 -3.83 -9.79 -2.27
N CYS A 53 -2.89 -9.59 -3.20
CA CYS A 53 -3.03 -9.96 -4.60
C CYS A 53 -1.79 -10.71 -5.05
N GLU A 54 -1.93 -11.55 -6.09
CA GLU A 54 -0.81 -12.30 -6.64
C GLU A 54 0.14 -11.44 -7.46
N THR A 55 -0.38 -10.42 -8.15
CA THR A 55 0.42 -9.54 -9.01
C THR A 55 0.14 -8.08 -8.71
N LEU A 56 1.12 -7.22 -9.07
CA LEU A 56 0.95 -5.77 -8.96
C LEU A 56 -0.17 -5.25 -9.87
N ARG A 57 -0.39 -5.92 -10.99
CA ARG A 57 -1.48 -5.54 -11.89
C ARG A 57 -2.83 -5.68 -11.18
N GLU A 58 -3.02 -6.79 -10.47
CA GLU A 58 -4.25 -6.99 -9.70
C GLU A 58 -4.42 -5.94 -8.61
N VAL A 59 -3.32 -5.55 -7.95
CA VAL A 59 -3.34 -4.48 -6.96
C VAL A 59 -3.85 -3.19 -7.59
N ARG A 60 -3.30 -2.81 -8.74
CA ARG A 60 -3.69 -1.58 -9.44
C ARG A 60 -5.15 -1.58 -9.85
N GLU A 61 -5.68 -2.73 -10.20
CA GLU A 61 -7.07 -2.88 -10.62
C GLU A 61 -8.03 -2.86 -9.42
N SER A 62 -7.54 -3.22 -8.23
CA SER A 62 -8.36 -3.36 -7.02
C SER A 62 -8.46 -2.10 -6.17
N ILE A 63 -7.58 -1.12 -6.38
CA ILE A 63 -7.57 0.10 -5.56
C ILE A 63 -7.83 1.39 -6.35
#